data_d25db388b2776373ec226572f0c989f9
#
_entry.id   d25db388b2776373ec226572f0c989f9
#
_cell.length_a   1.000
_cell.length_b   1.000
_cell.length_c   1.000
_cell.angle_alpha   90.00
_cell.angle_beta   90.00
_cell.angle_gamma   90.00
#
_symmetry.space_group_name_H-M   'P 1'
#
loop_
_entity.id
_entity.type
_entity.pdbx_description
1 polymer ?
#
loop_
_entity_poly.entity_id
_entity_poly.type
_entity_poly.pdbx_seq_one_letter_code
_entity_poly.pdbx_strand_id
1 'polypeptide(L)'
;FRSRPALAADCRSSPLFWSKPLGDPFGGTALANGRHPVKMFEPQAAADAPKEVVYLILGSLQFSEAALRVYGHPELLAVAAAVNGEDFVPFDEALFIKEPGRGASVAWHQDGVTHWNSPDWDQGTHGFNFMAQLYGCTPANGVWVVPGSHQRGKADIKARVAEAGSERLPDAVPLVCKPGDVAITNRQAVHGSFANTSPDWRVTVNFGFHRRKSVLGVKGGGVHNKPAVYDAERIRQRARLVGYAIDARRRRFPGETPYVYKPHADAGEAYRWDTAAKAGIKDYNLLDLSI
;
A
#
# COMPACT_ATOMS: atom_id res chain seq x y z
N PHE A 1 9.32 21.27 -3.54
CA PHE A 1 8.52 20.95 -2.35
C PHE A 1 8.01 22.25 -1.75
N ARG A 2 6.68 22.50 -1.78
CA ARG A 2 6.07 23.60 -1.02
C ARG A 2 6.25 23.29 0.48
N SER A 3 6.34 24.34 1.29
CA SER A 3 6.56 24.22 2.73
C SER A 3 5.53 23.28 3.38
N ARG A 4 5.98 22.41 4.27
CA ARG A 4 5.19 21.36 4.96
C ARG A 4 3.80 21.79 5.50
N PRO A 5 3.58 23.02 6.04
CA PRO A 5 2.27 23.46 6.51
C PRO A 5 1.22 23.65 5.41
N ALA A 6 1.62 24.12 4.23
CA ALA A 6 0.67 24.35 3.13
C ALA A 6 0.14 23.04 2.52
N LEU A 7 1.03 22.04 2.37
CA LEU A 7 0.62 20.71 1.89
C LEU A 7 -0.40 20.07 2.86
N ALA A 8 -0.17 20.18 4.17
CA ALA A 8 -1.06 19.61 5.19
C ALA A 8 -2.41 20.29 5.27
N ALA A 9 -2.50 21.59 4.96
CA ALA A 9 -3.77 22.33 5.00
C ALA A 9 -4.66 22.03 3.78
N ASP A 10 -4.07 21.96 2.58
CA ASP A 10 -4.79 21.66 1.33
C ASP A 10 -5.22 20.19 1.25
N CYS A 11 -4.55 19.30 1.97
CA CYS A 11 -4.78 17.86 1.93
C CYS A 11 -5.92 17.39 2.83
N ARG A 12 -6.23 18.09 3.91
CA ARG A 12 -7.21 17.67 4.93
C ARG A 12 -8.66 17.58 4.44
N SER A 13 -8.98 18.26 3.34
CA SER A 13 -10.30 18.21 2.71
C SER A 13 -10.42 17.19 1.58
N SER A 14 -9.33 16.53 1.19
CA SER A 14 -9.34 15.53 0.12
C SER A 14 -9.65 14.14 0.68
N PRO A 15 -10.57 13.38 0.06
CA PRO A 15 -10.84 11.99 0.45
C PRO A 15 -9.63 11.05 0.23
N LEU A 16 -8.54 11.55 -0.34
CA LEU A 16 -7.30 10.80 -0.60
C LEU A 16 -6.28 10.89 0.54
N PHE A 17 -6.53 11.75 1.53
CA PHE A 17 -5.63 11.96 2.67
C PHE A 17 -6.29 11.47 3.95
N TRP A 18 -5.61 10.57 4.61
CA TRP A 18 -6.08 9.95 5.84
C TRP A 18 -5.26 10.43 7.01
N SER A 19 -5.92 11.04 7.95
CA SER A 19 -5.39 11.38 9.26
C SER A 19 -6.10 10.58 10.33
N LYS A 20 -5.48 10.47 11.48
CA LYS A 20 -6.08 9.88 12.67
C LYS A 20 -5.79 10.74 13.89
N PRO A 21 -6.66 10.68 14.92
CA PRO A 21 -6.35 11.27 16.21
C PRO A 21 -5.05 10.69 16.75
N LEU A 22 -4.17 11.54 17.25
CA LEU A 22 -2.95 11.10 17.90
C LEU A 22 -3.33 10.36 19.20
N GLY A 23 -2.69 9.22 19.45
CA GLY A 23 -3.00 8.36 20.59
C GLY A 23 -4.19 7.41 20.39
N ASP A 24 -4.91 7.46 19.25
CA ASP A 24 -5.94 6.46 18.93
C ASP A 24 -5.28 5.18 18.39
N PRO A 25 -5.34 4.07 19.13
CA PRO A 25 -4.68 2.82 18.75
C PRO A 25 -5.25 2.16 17.50
N PHE A 26 -6.45 2.57 17.08
CA PHE A 26 -7.09 2.05 15.86
C PHE A 26 -6.92 2.96 14.66
N GLY A 27 -6.42 4.15 14.88
CA GLY A 27 -6.38 5.15 13.85
C GLY A 27 -7.76 5.68 13.47
N GLY A 28 -7.80 6.62 12.56
CA GLY A 28 -9.04 7.14 12.00
C GLY A 28 -9.74 6.20 11.02
N THR A 29 -9.17 5.02 10.77
CA THR A 29 -9.69 4.07 9.80
C THR A 29 -10.82 3.24 10.40
N ALA A 30 -12.05 3.58 10.06
CA ALA A 30 -13.20 2.74 10.35
C ALA A 30 -13.35 1.71 9.23
N LEU A 31 -13.34 0.44 9.56
CA LEU A 31 -13.76 -0.63 8.66
C LEU A 31 -15.26 -0.56 8.43
N ALA A 32 -15.75 -1.03 7.30
CA ALA A 32 -17.18 -1.06 6.97
C ALA A 32 -18.03 -1.79 8.04
N ASN A 33 -17.43 -2.73 8.78
CA ASN A 33 -18.01 -3.53 9.84
C ASN A 33 -17.46 -3.19 11.24
N GLY A 34 -16.90 -2.01 11.42
CA GLY A 34 -16.39 -1.55 12.69
C GLY A 34 -14.86 -1.36 12.71
N ARG A 35 -14.32 -1.09 13.91
CA ARG A 35 -12.90 -0.90 14.11
C ARG A 35 -12.14 -2.23 14.07
N HIS A 36 -10.87 -2.19 13.71
CA HIS A 36 -10.00 -3.36 13.75
C HIS A 36 -9.99 -4.00 15.14
N PRO A 37 -10.12 -5.34 15.25
CA PRO A 37 -10.32 -6.01 16.52
C PRO A 37 -9.09 -6.02 17.43
N VAL A 38 -7.92 -5.76 16.90
CA VAL A 38 -6.66 -5.81 17.64
C VAL A 38 -6.11 -4.41 17.81
N LYS A 39 -5.97 -3.99 19.07
CA LYS A 39 -5.30 -2.73 19.42
C LYS A 39 -3.79 -2.87 19.27
N MET A 40 -3.14 -1.78 18.91
CA MET A 40 -1.69 -1.65 19.03
C MET A 40 -1.38 -0.43 19.88
N PHE A 41 -0.30 -0.55 20.65
CA PHE A 41 0.15 0.51 21.53
C PHE A 41 0.46 1.79 20.74
N GLU A 42 -0.10 2.90 21.21
CA GLU A 42 0.21 4.24 20.73
C GLU A 42 0.84 5.03 21.87
N PRO A 43 1.90 5.80 21.60
CA PRO A 43 2.47 6.67 22.61
C PRO A 43 1.49 7.77 23.01
N GLN A 44 1.55 8.21 24.26
CA GLN A 44 0.78 9.37 24.69
C GLN A 44 1.27 10.61 23.94
N ALA A 45 0.33 11.40 23.46
CA ALA A 45 0.63 12.67 22.84
C ALA A 45 1.13 13.67 23.88
N ALA A 46 2.16 14.47 23.55
CA ALA A 46 2.50 15.64 24.32
C ALA A 46 1.36 16.67 24.31
N ALA A 47 1.27 17.49 25.34
CA ALA A 47 0.16 18.45 25.49
C ALA A 47 0.02 19.45 24.32
N ASP A 48 1.13 19.75 23.65
CA ASP A 48 1.25 20.64 22.50
C ASP A 48 1.24 19.91 21.14
N ALA A 49 1.04 18.60 21.15
CA ALA A 49 1.03 17.80 19.92
C ALA A 49 -0.17 18.14 19.05
N PRO A 50 -0.06 18.01 17.71
CA PRO A 50 -1.19 18.19 16.83
C PRO A 50 -2.27 17.15 17.15
N LYS A 51 -3.53 17.54 17.02
CA LYS A 51 -4.68 16.66 17.29
C LYS A 51 -4.73 15.45 16.35
N GLU A 52 -4.19 15.60 15.16
CA GLU A 52 -4.19 14.58 14.11
C GLU A 52 -2.85 14.54 13.39
N VAL A 53 -2.49 13.37 12.89
CA VAL A 53 -1.32 13.15 12.03
C VAL A 53 -1.77 12.50 10.73
N VAL A 54 -1.19 12.95 9.61
CA VAL A 54 -1.37 12.27 8.31
C VAL A 54 -0.54 11.01 8.33
N TYR A 55 -1.17 9.86 8.12
CA TYR A 55 -0.47 8.57 8.09
C TYR A 55 -0.59 7.85 6.76
N LEU A 56 -1.56 8.23 5.91
CA LEU A 56 -1.83 7.57 4.63
C LEU A 56 -2.23 8.60 3.57
N ILE A 57 -1.63 8.49 2.39
CA ILE A 57 -2.03 9.23 1.19
C ILE A 57 -2.29 8.20 0.10
N LEU A 58 -3.53 8.12 -0.37
CA LEU A 58 -3.93 7.28 -1.49
C LEU A 58 -3.73 8.00 -2.82
N GLY A 59 -3.43 7.25 -3.87
CA GLY A 59 -3.34 7.80 -5.21
C GLY A 59 -2.15 8.73 -5.43
N SER A 60 -1.00 8.42 -4.83
CA SER A 60 0.19 9.28 -4.91
C SER A 60 0.69 9.49 -6.34
N LEU A 61 0.39 8.58 -7.27
CA LEU A 61 0.85 8.66 -8.67
C LEU A 61 0.25 9.86 -9.41
N GLN A 62 -0.93 10.33 -9.02
CA GLN A 62 -1.55 11.52 -9.63
C GLN A 62 -0.90 12.84 -9.18
N PHE A 63 -0.21 12.82 -8.02
CA PHE A 63 0.38 14.02 -7.42
C PHE A 63 1.89 14.08 -7.62
N SER A 64 2.55 12.93 -7.84
CA SER A 64 4.00 12.83 -7.88
C SER A 64 4.50 12.03 -9.08
N GLU A 65 5.09 12.72 -10.04
CA GLU A 65 5.78 12.05 -11.15
C GLU A 65 6.98 11.21 -10.68
N ALA A 66 7.59 11.56 -9.55
CA ALA A 66 8.64 10.73 -8.96
C ALA A 66 8.07 9.38 -8.49
N ALA A 67 6.92 9.37 -7.80
CA ALA A 67 6.23 8.14 -7.43
C ALA A 67 5.82 7.32 -8.67
N LEU A 68 5.28 7.99 -9.70
CA LEU A 68 4.93 7.33 -10.95
C LEU A 68 6.17 6.66 -11.60
N ARG A 69 7.32 7.33 -11.61
CA ARG A 69 8.56 6.73 -12.16
C ARG A 69 9.09 5.56 -11.32
N VAL A 70 8.91 5.57 -10.00
CA VAL A 70 9.22 4.40 -9.16
C VAL A 70 8.29 3.25 -9.50
N TYR A 71 6.99 3.53 -9.68
CA TYR A 71 5.99 2.53 -10.10
C TYR A 71 6.34 1.87 -11.45
N GLY A 72 6.97 2.59 -12.37
CA GLY A 72 7.46 2.10 -13.67
C GLY A 72 8.89 1.51 -13.64
N HIS A 73 9.45 1.22 -12.47
CA HIS A 73 10.82 0.68 -12.38
C HIS A 73 10.91 -0.72 -13.01
N PRO A 74 11.82 -0.95 -13.98
CA PRO A 74 11.84 -2.20 -14.74
C PRO A 74 12.08 -3.43 -13.85
N GLU A 75 12.96 -3.36 -12.88
CA GLU A 75 13.23 -4.48 -11.96
C GLU A 75 12.03 -4.77 -11.05
N LEU A 76 11.33 -3.74 -10.54
CA LEU A 76 10.14 -3.94 -9.73
C LEU A 76 9.02 -4.61 -10.54
N LEU A 77 8.81 -4.18 -11.78
CA LEU A 77 7.80 -4.77 -12.66
C LEU A 77 8.19 -6.20 -13.09
N ALA A 78 9.48 -6.47 -13.28
CA ALA A 78 9.97 -7.82 -13.55
C ALA A 78 9.72 -8.77 -12.37
N VAL A 79 9.95 -8.30 -11.13
CA VAL A 79 9.60 -9.09 -9.93
C VAL A 79 8.09 -9.25 -9.81
N ALA A 80 7.30 -8.19 -10.08
CA ALA A 80 5.84 -8.30 -10.06
C ALA A 80 5.33 -9.36 -11.04
N ALA A 81 5.91 -9.43 -12.25
CA ALA A 81 5.59 -10.46 -13.23
C ALA A 81 6.02 -11.86 -12.77
N ALA A 82 7.22 -11.99 -12.20
CA ALA A 82 7.73 -13.27 -11.73
C ALA A 82 6.85 -13.90 -10.63
N VAL A 83 6.31 -13.09 -9.72
CA VAL A 83 5.50 -13.60 -8.59
C VAL A 83 3.99 -13.66 -8.88
N ASN A 84 3.46 -12.83 -9.78
CA ASN A 84 2.02 -12.74 -10.06
C ASN A 84 1.62 -13.25 -11.46
N GLY A 85 2.59 -13.45 -12.38
CA GLY A 85 2.36 -13.72 -13.79
C GLY A 85 2.51 -12.46 -14.64
N GLU A 86 2.80 -12.61 -15.93
CA GLU A 86 3.09 -11.50 -16.86
C GLU A 86 1.90 -10.56 -17.11
N ASP A 87 0.69 -11.02 -16.81
CA ASP A 87 -0.56 -10.26 -16.88
C ASP A 87 -1.00 -9.71 -15.52
N PHE A 88 -0.06 -9.58 -14.56
CA PHE A 88 -0.35 -9.06 -13.23
C PHE A 88 -1.15 -7.76 -13.26
N VAL A 89 -1.91 -7.52 -12.22
CA VAL A 89 -2.82 -6.39 -12.14
C VAL A 89 -2.35 -5.43 -11.07
N PRO A 90 -2.24 -4.14 -11.37
CA PRO A 90 -2.06 -3.12 -10.34
C PRO A 90 -3.26 -3.09 -9.41
N PHE A 91 -2.97 -2.96 -8.15
CA PHE A 91 -3.98 -2.85 -7.12
C PHE A 91 -3.74 -1.57 -6.32
N ASP A 92 -4.17 -1.52 -5.08
CA ASP A 92 -4.04 -0.33 -4.24
C ASP A 92 -2.60 0.22 -4.19
N GLU A 93 -2.47 1.53 -4.04
CA GLU A 93 -1.19 2.22 -3.92
C GLU A 93 -1.35 3.36 -2.92
N ALA A 94 -0.38 3.47 -2.03
CA ALA A 94 -0.41 4.44 -0.96
C ALA A 94 0.98 4.89 -0.51
N LEU A 95 1.05 6.10 0.03
CA LEU A 95 2.17 6.55 0.85
C LEU A 95 1.80 6.36 2.31
N PHE A 96 2.55 5.52 3.01
CA PHE A 96 2.48 5.41 4.46
C PHE A 96 3.51 6.33 5.11
N ILE A 97 3.05 7.19 6.02
CA ILE A 97 3.86 8.23 6.66
C ILE A 97 3.86 8.01 8.16
N LYS A 98 5.05 7.91 8.74
CA LYS A 98 5.25 7.88 10.19
C LYS A 98 6.20 8.97 10.62
N GLU A 99 5.65 9.99 11.26
CA GLU A 99 6.45 11.07 11.83
C GLU A 99 7.27 10.58 13.03
N PRO A 100 8.46 11.18 13.29
CA PRO A 100 9.24 10.90 14.47
C PRO A 100 8.44 11.06 15.76
N GLY A 101 8.49 10.04 16.62
CA GLY A 101 7.88 10.05 17.95
C GLY A 101 6.35 10.07 18.00
N ARG A 102 5.65 10.14 16.85
CA ARG A 102 4.19 10.26 16.79
C ARG A 102 3.53 9.64 15.55
N GLY A 103 4.27 8.88 14.78
CA GLY A 103 3.71 8.16 13.64
C GLY A 103 2.78 7.05 14.10
N ALA A 104 1.59 6.99 13.51
CA ALA A 104 0.53 6.08 13.90
C ALA A 104 0.86 4.60 13.70
N SER A 105 0.32 3.73 14.53
CA SER A 105 0.35 2.28 14.34
C SER A 105 -0.55 1.84 13.19
N VAL A 106 -0.27 0.65 12.65
CA VAL A 106 -1.18 -0.12 11.80
C VAL A 106 -1.34 -1.48 12.45
N ALA A 107 -2.55 -1.79 12.90
CA ALA A 107 -2.82 -3.01 13.65
C ALA A 107 -2.48 -4.28 12.86
N TRP A 108 -2.22 -5.38 13.56
CA TRP A 108 -2.00 -6.68 12.93
C TRP A 108 -3.17 -7.08 12.04
N HIS A 109 -2.91 -7.46 10.82
CA HIS A 109 -3.89 -7.87 9.83
C HIS A 109 -3.28 -8.79 8.77
N GLN A 110 -4.13 -9.37 7.99
CA GLN A 110 -3.83 -10.00 6.71
C GLN A 110 -4.64 -9.26 5.67
N ASP A 111 -4.01 -8.84 4.59
CA ASP A 111 -4.72 -8.25 3.46
C ASP A 111 -5.62 -9.29 2.79
N GLY A 112 -6.65 -8.84 2.07
CA GLY A 112 -7.51 -9.75 1.33
C GLY A 112 -8.81 -10.14 2.01
N VAL A 113 -9.29 -9.32 2.95
CA VAL A 113 -10.55 -9.59 3.69
C VAL A 113 -11.71 -9.90 2.74
N THR A 114 -11.81 -9.24 1.61
CA THR A 114 -12.88 -9.45 0.63
C THR A 114 -12.72 -10.73 -0.19
N HIS A 115 -11.55 -11.35 -0.16
CA HIS A 115 -11.20 -12.52 -0.96
C HIS A 115 -11.21 -13.83 -0.16
N TRP A 116 -11.08 -13.78 1.17
CA TRP A 116 -10.94 -14.96 2.02
C TRP A 116 -12.05 -15.99 1.89
N ASN A 117 -13.22 -15.58 1.40
CA ASN A 117 -14.36 -16.47 1.19
C ASN A 117 -14.61 -16.75 -0.31
N SER A 118 -13.72 -16.31 -1.20
CA SER A 118 -13.86 -16.62 -2.63
C SER A 118 -13.47 -18.08 -2.91
N PRO A 119 -14.26 -18.84 -3.69
CA PRO A 119 -13.89 -20.18 -4.09
C PRO A 119 -12.64 -20.22 -4.97
N ASP A 120 -12.33 -19.11 -5.66
CA ASP A 120 -11.17 -18.95 -6.54
C ASP A 120 -9.96 -18.39 -5.80
N TRP A 121 -10.00 -18.37 -4.48
CA TRP A 121 -8.91 -17.88 -3.65
C TRP A 121 -7.63 -18.70 -3.87
N ASP A 122 -6.60 -18.03 -4.31
CA ASP A 122 -5.29 -18.64 -4.55
C ASP A 122 -4.43 -18.52 -3.29
N GLN A 123 -4.53 -19.51 -2.40
CA GLN A 123 -3.76 -19.55 -1.17
C GLN A 123 -2.25 -19.49 -1.49
N GLY A 124 -1.59 -18.51 -0.89
CA GLY A 124 -0.14 -18.34 -1.00
C GLY A 124 0.35 -17.49 -2.17
N THR A 125 -0.49 -17.20 -3.18
CA THR A 125 -0.04 -16.38 -4.34
C THR A 125 -1.11 -15.40 -4.84
N HIS A 126 -1.88 -14.84 -3.92
CA HIS A 126 -2.91 -13.87 -4.28
C HIS A 126 -2.32 -12.56 -4.80
N GLY A 127 -1.36 -12.00 -4.08
CA GLY A 127 -0.70 -10.75 -4.43
C GLY A 127 0.42 -10.38 -3.46
N PHE A 128 1.14 -9.35 -3.83
CA PHE A 128 2.31 -8.88 -3.07
C PHE A 128 2.27 -7.37 -2.88
N ASN A 129 2.69 -6.94 -1.70
CA ASN A 129 3.03 -5.55 -1.41
C ASN A 129 4.50 -5.30 -1.70
N PHE A 130 4.78 -4.24 -2.45
CA PHE A 130 6.11 -3.72 -2.73
C PHE A 130 6.26 -2.41 -1.96
N MET A 131 7.04 -2.44 -0.92
CA MET A 131 7.20 -1.33 0.02
C MET A 131 8.52 -0.63 -0.19
N ALA A 132 8.56 0.38 -1.07
CA ALA A 132 9.76 1.18 -1.32
C ALA A 132 9.97 2.19 -0.19
N GLN A 133 11.14 2.13 0.45
CA GLN A 133 11.47 2.94 1.63
C GLN A 133 12.22 4.21 1.23
N LEU A 134 11.62 5.38 1.45
CA LEU A 134 12.28 6.65 1.13
C LEU A 134 13.33 7.05 2.19
N TYR A 135 13.13 6.68 3.45
CA TYR A 135 14.03 7.00 4.58
C TYR A 135 14.62 5.75 5.24
N GLY A 136 14.25 4.57 4.75
CA GLY A 136 14.53 3.31 5.44
C GLY A 136 13.54 3.03 6.58
N CYS A 137 13.74 1.90 7.26
CA CYS A 137 12.96 1.54 8.43
C CYS A 137 13.73 0.64 9.38
N THR A 138 13.39 0.73 10.65
CA THR A 138 13.98 0.02 11.77
C THR A 138 12.89 -0.73 12.55
N PRO A 139 13.24 -1.57 13.54
CA PRO A 139 12.24 -2.17 14.42
C PRO A 139 11.32 -1.16 15.14
N ALA A 140 11.77 0.08 15.34
CA ALA A 140 11.02 1.12 16.05
C ALA A 140 9.97 1.84 15.18
N ASN A 141 10.04 1.72 13.86
CA ASN A 141 9.12 2.44 12.95
C ASN A 141 8.68 1.62 11.74
N GLY A 142 9.28 0.45 11.52
CA GLY A 142 9.05 -0.40 10.36
C GLY A 142 7.81 -1.28 10.48
N VAL A 143 7.57 -2.03 9.39
CA VAL A 143 6.58 -3.11 9.37
C VAL A 143 7.17 -4.34 10.05
N TRP A 144 6.33 -5.04 10.79
CA TRP A 144 6.60 -6.36 11.34
C TRP A 144 5.76 -7.39 10.61
N VAL A 145 6.32 -8.55 10.36
CA VAL A 145 5.66 -9.64 9.63
C VAL A 145 5.87 -10.96 10.37
N VAL A 146 4.87 -11.84 10.31
CA VAL A 146 4.97 -13.22 10.81
C VAL A 146 5.33 -14.12 9.61
N PRO A 147 6.59 -14.57 9.52
CA PRO A 147 7.05 -15.42 8.41
C PRO A 147 6.21 -16.70 8.27
N GLY A 148 5.90 -17.08 7.03
CA GLY A 148 5.14 -18.31 6.73
C GLY A 148 3.64 -18.26 7.06
N SER A 149 3.13 -17.19 7.68
CA SER A 149 1.71 -17.10 8.07
C SER A 149 0.76 -17.08 6.87
N HIS A 150 1.20 -16.63 5.69
CA HIS A 150 0.42 -16.66 4.43
C HIS A 150 0.05 -18.09 3.99
N GLN A 151 0.79 -19.11 4.43
CA GLN A 151 0.53 -20.52 4.08
C GLN A 151 -0.46 -21.20 5.03
N ARG A 152 -0.85 -20.53 6.11
CA ARG A 152 -1.69 -21.10 7.18
C ARG A 152 -3.17 -20.69 7.09
N GLY A 153 -3.57 -20.03 6.00
CA GLY A 153 -4.92 -19.51 5.84
C GLY A 153 -5.17 -18.26 6.71
N LYS A 154 -6.42 -18.00 7.00
CA LYS A 154 -6.83 -16.85 7.80
C LYS A 154 -6.49 -17.07 9.27
N ALA A 155 -5.68 -16.19 9.83
CA ALA A 155 -5.27 -16.26 11.23
C ALA A 155 -6.32 -15.63 12.16
N ASP A 156 -6.57 -16.27 13.31
CA ASP A 156 -7.23 -15.61 14.42
C ASP A 156 -6.22 -14.74 15.18
N ILE A 157 -6.03 -13.52 14.66
CA ILE A 157 -5.05 -12.58 15.20
C ILE A 157 -5.40 -12.18 16.63
N LYS A 158 -6.69 -12.08 16.97
CA LYS A 158 -7.16 -11.73 18.33
C LYS A 158 -6.75 -12.81 19.34
N ALA A 159 -6.98 -14.08 19.01
CA ALA A 159 -6.55 -15.18 19.87
C ALA A 159 -5.03 -15.21 20.03
N ARG A 160 -4.26 -15.00 18.95
CA ARG A 160 -2.79 -14.98 19.00
C ARG A 160 -2.23 -13.88 19.89
N VAL A 161 -2.80 -12.68 19.84
CA VAL A 161 -2.39 -11.56 20.71
C VAL A 161 -2.76 -11.85 22.16
N ALA A 162 -3.93 -12.46 22.42
CA ALA A 162 -4.34 -12.86 23.76
C ALA A 162 -3.42 -13.95 24.33
N GLU A 163 -3.07 -14.95 23.55
CA GLU A 163 -2.13 -16.01 23.94
C GLU A 163 -0.73 -15.49 24.21
N ALA A 164 -0.25 -14.56 23.39
CA ALA A 164 1.04 -13.92 23.61
C ALA A 164 1.08 -13.00 24.84
N GLY A 165 -0.08 -12.61 25.37
CA GLY A 165 -0.16 -11.62 26.45
C GLY A 165 0.43 -10.26 26.11
N SER A 166 0.65 -10.00 24.84
CA SER A 166 1.33 -8.83 24.32
C SER A 166 0.90 -8.53 22.87
N GLU A 167 0.91 -7.26 22.52
CA GLU A 167 0.76 -6.82 21.14
C GLU A 167 1.95 -7.21 20.24
N ARG A 168 3.09 -7.56 20.83
CA ARG A 168 4.26 -8.08 20.11
C ARG A 168 4.15 -9.59 20.00
N LEU A 169 3.79 -10.06 18.80
CA LEU A 169 3.75 -11.49 18.52
C LEU A 169 5.18 -12.05 18.57
N PRO A 170 5.41 -13.17 19.29
CA PRO A 170 6.75 -13.69 19.55
C PRO A 170 7.47 -14.19 18.29
N ASP A 171 6.72 -14.59 17.27
CA ASP A 171 7.22 -15.08 15.98
C ASP A 171 7.24 -13.99 14.89
N ALA A 172 6.92 -12.75 15.22
CA ALA A 172 7.02 -11.64 14.29
C ALA A 172 8.45 -11.09 14.20
N VAL A 173 8.84 -10.73 12.99
CA VAL A 173 10.14 -10.13 12.70
C VAL A 173 9.98 -8.75 12.05
N PRO A 174 10.85 -7.78 12.36
CA PRO A 174 10.80 -6.48 11.72
C PRO A 174 11.41 -6.54 10.32
N LEU A 175 10.82 -5.80 9.38
CA LEU A 175 11.44 -5.53 8.09
C LEU A 175 12.38 -4.33 8.26
N VAL A 176 13.68 -4.60 8.27
CA VAL A 176 14.71 -3.57 8.37
C VAL A 176 15.21 -3.24 6.97
N CYS A 177 15.11 -1.98 6.58
CA CYS A 177 15.47 -1.51 5.24
C CYS A 177 16.28 -0.21 5.32
N LYS A 178 17.19 -0.05 4.37
CA LYS A 178 17.88 1.23 4.11
C LYS A 178 17.02 2.12 3.21
N PRO A 179 17.30 3.43 3.13
CA PRO A 179 16.72 4.28 2.09
C PRO A 179 16.98 3.71 0.69
N GLY A 180 15.94 3.57 -0.11
CA GLY A 180 15.99 3.00 -1.45
C GLY A 180 15.72 1.50 -1.52
N ASP A 181 15.75 0.77 -0.41
CA ASP A 181 15.37 -0.64 -0.41
C ASP A 181 13.86 -0.81 -0.67
N VAL A 182 13.52 -1.95 -1.27
CA VAL A 182 12.11 -2.35 -1.46
C VAL A 182 11.89 -3.68 -0.76
N ALA A 183 11.07 -3.66 0.29
CA ALA A 183 10.60 -4.90 0.92
C ALA A 183 9.40 -5.45 0.13
N ILE A 184 9.43 -6.74 -0.19
CA ILE A 184 8.34 -7.41 -0.91
C ILE A 184 7.75 -8.45 0.03
N THR A 185 6.44 -8.35 0.29
CA THR A 185 5.73 -9.27 1.18
C THR A 185 4.48 -9.81 0.51
N ASN A 186 4.20 -11.09 0.78
CA ASN A 186 2.91 -11.67 0.42
C ASN A 186 1.80 -10.96 1.22
N ARG A 187 0.74 -10.53 0.56
CA ARG A 187 -0.37 -9.80 1.16
C ARG A 187 -1.12 -10.59 2.23
N GLN A 188 -1.11 -11.91 2.15
CA GLN A 188 -1.74 -12.80 3.13
C GLN A 188 -0.89 -13.05 4.37
N ALA A 189 0.36 -12.61 4.41
CA ALA A 189 1.16 -12.70 5.62
C ALA A 189 0.58 -11.80 6.71
N VAL A 190 0.51 -12.31 7.95
CA VAL A 190 0.15 -11.49 9.11
C VAL A 190 1.21 -10.42 9.28
N HIS A 191 0.79 -9.17 9.23
CA HIS A 191 1.69 -8.03 9.36
C HIS A 191 1.03 -6.85 10.06
N GLY A 192 1.85 -5.93 10.51
CA GLY A 192 1.42 -4.73 11.18
C GLY A 192 2.60 -3.80 11.44
N SER A 193 2.38 -2.66 12.05
CA SER A 193 3.46 -1.77 12.43
C SER A 193 3.10 -0.98 13.67
N PHE A 194 3.99 -0.95 14.63
CA PHE A 194 3.82 -0.15 15.84
C PHE A 194 3.92 1.35 15.53
N ALA A 195 3.47 2.18 16.46
CA ALA A 195 3.72 3.60 16.39
C ALA A 195 5.22 3.90 16.29
N ASN A 196 5.57 4.97 15.60
CA ASN A 196 6.97 5.37 15.47
C ASN A 196 7.49 5.98 16.77
N THR A 197 8.33 5.26 17.47
CA THR A 197 9.00 5.71 18.70
C THR A 197 10.42 6.20 18.44
N SER A 198 10.89 6.20 17.18
CA SER A 198 12.21 6.66 16.81
C SER A 198 12.25 8.15 16.49
N PRO A 199 13.44 8.78 16.47
CA PRO A 199 13.61 10.15 15.99
C PRO A 199 13.54 10.27 14.47
N ASP A 200 13.42 9.16 13.74
CA ASP A 200 13.52 9.13 12.29
C ASP A 200 12.14 9.06 11.62
N TRP A 201 12.04 9.67 10.46
CA TRP A 201 10.90 9.51 9.58
C TRP A 201 10.88 8.10 8.96
N ARG A 202 9.71 7.51 8.86
CA ARG A 202 9.47 6.42 7.93
C ARG A 202 8.44 6.87 6.90
N VAL A 203 8.81 6.84 5.63
CA VAL A 203 7.88 7.05 4.50
C VAL A 203 8.06 5.90 3.52
N THR A 204 6.98 5.18 3.32
CA THR A 204 6.94 4.01 2.43
C THR A 204 5.98 4.29 1.28
N VAL A 205 6.47 4.12 0.06
CA VAL A 205 5.61 4.04 -1.13
C VAL A 205 5.22 2.58 -1.27
N ASN A 206 3.97 2.27 -1.04
CA ASN A 206 3.43 0.91 -1.10
C ASN A 206 2.67 0.71 -2.42
N PHE A 207 3.00 -0.35 -3.15
CA PHE A 207 2.31 -0.75 -4.37
C PHE A 207 1.73 -2.15 -4.17
N GLY A 208 0.49 -2.35 -4.56
CA GLY A 208 -0.11 -3.68 -4.62
C GLY A 208 -0.11 -4.22 -6.05
N PHE A 209 0.43 -5.43 -6.23
CA PHE A 209 0.30 -6.18 -7.48
C PHE A 209 -0.26 -7.56 -7.20
N HIS A 210 -1.23 -7.97 -8.02
CA HIS A 210 -1.97 -9.20 -7.85
C HIS A 210 -1.90 -10.07 -9.09
N ARG A 211 -2.04 -11.36 -8.88
CA ARG A 211 -2.33 -12.30 -9.93
C ARG A 211 -3.72 -11.97 -10.51
N ARG A 212 -3.82 -11.80 -11.82
CA ARG A 212 -5.07 -11.41 -12.49
C ARG A 212 -6.25 -12.31 -12.12
N LYS A 213 -6.06 -13.63 -12.15
CA LYS A 213 -7.13 -14.59 -11.82
C LYS A 213 -7.66 -14.47 -10.39
N SER A 214 -6.84 -13.96 -9.47
CA SER A 214 -7.24 -13.82 -8.05
C SER A 214 -8.10 -12.59 -7.78
N VAL A 215 -8.16 -11.64 -8.70
CA VAL A 215 -8.94 -10.40 -8.53
C VAL A 215 -10.05 -10.22 -9.56
N LEU A 216 -9.97 -10.92 -10.70
CA LEU A 216 -10.98 -10.81 -11.76
C LEU A 216 -12.35 -11.28 -11.24
N GLY A 217 -13.35 -10.40 -11.36
CA GLY A 217 -14.72 -10.66 -10.91
C GLY A 217 -14.98 -10.49 -9.43
N VAL A 218 -13.94 -10.22 -8.63
CA VAL A 218 -14.10 -10.02 -7.18
C VAL A 218 -14.88 -8.75 -6.90
N LYS A 219 -15.90 -8.86 -6.06
CA LYS A 219 -16.68 -7.74 -5.54
C LYS A 219 -16.25 -7.44 -4.11
N GLY A 220 -15.87 -6.23 -3.85
CA GLY A 220 -15.54 -5.77 -2.51
C GLY A 220 -15.54 -4.26 -2.41
N GLY A 221 -15.55 -3.76 -1.19
CA GLY A 221 -15.30 -2.37 -0.89
C GLY A 221 -14.07 -2.30 -0.01
N GLY A 222 -13.24 -1.32 -0.27
CA GLY A 222 -12.11 -1.07 0.59
C GLY A 222 -12.51 -0.48 1.93
N VAL A 223 -11.55 -0.42 2.80
CA VAL A 223 -11.67 0.34 4.05
C VAL A 223 -12.06 1.79 3.77
N HIS A 224 -11.65 2.30 2.62
CA HIS A 224 -11.76 3.70 2.23
C HIS A 224 -12.64 3.93 1.01
N ASN A 225 -13.09 2.87 0.33
CA ASN A 225 -13.69 2.97 -0.99
C ASN A 225 -15.11 2.38 -1.02
N LYS A 226 -15.91 2.85 -1.97
CA LYS A 226 -17.23 2.25 -2.22
C LYS A 226 -17.08 0.84 -2.77
N PRO A 227 -18.02 -0.07 -2.50
CA PRO A 227 -18.03 -1.38 -3.12
C PRO A 227 -17.97 -1.29 -4.64
N ALA A 228 -17.07 -2.05 -5.24
CA ALA A 228 -16.89 -2.14 -6.69
C ALA A 228 -16.63 -3.59 -7.10
N VAL A 229 -16.82 -3.89 -8.38
CA VAL A 229 -16.41 -5.17 -8.98
C VAL A 229 -15.12 -4.94 -9.74
N TYR A 230 -14.13 -5.79 -9.50
CA TYR A 230 -12.85 -5.76 -10.21
C TYR A 230 -12.97 -6.58 -11.50
N ASP A 231 -13.84 -6.11 -12.39
CA ASP A 231 -14.08 -6.74 -13.70
C ASP A 231 -12.94 -6.46 -14.71
N ALA A 232 -13.07 -7.01 -15.91
CA ALA A 232 -12.05 -6.85 -16.95
C ALA A 232 -11.83 -5.37 -17.35
N GLU A 233 -12.90 -4.56 -17.33
CA GLU A 233 -12.81 -3.13 -17.63
C GLU A 233 -12.03 -2.38 -16.54
N ARG A 234 -12.36 -2.64 -15.28
CA ARG A 234 -11.63 -2.04 -14.15
C ARG A 234 -10.16 -2.43 -14.16
N ILE A 235 -9.86 -3.71 -14.43
CA ILE A 235 -8.47 -4.18 -14.58
C ILE A 235 -7.75 -3.41 -15.70
N ARG A 236 -8.38 -3.24 -16.86
CA ARG A 236 -7.80 -2.48 -17.97
C ARG A 236 -7.55 -1.02 -17.60
N GLN A 237 -8.50 -0.37 -16.93
CA GLN A 237 -8.34 1.01 -16.45
C GLN A 237 -7.20 1.15 -15.46
N ARG A 238 -7.02 0.19 -14.58
CA ARG A 238 -5.89 0.21 -13.62
C ARG A 238 -4.57 -0.10 -14.31
N ALA A 239 -4.54 -1.07 -15.20
CA ALA A 239 -3.34 -1.48 -15.91
C ALA A 239 -2.69 -0.33 -16.72
N ARG A 240 -3.47 0.64 -17.22
CA ARG A 240 -2.93 1.81 -17.94
C ARG A 240 -1.91 2.60 -17.12
N LEU A 241 -2.00 2.57 -15.77
CA LEU A 241 -1.03 3.24 -14.90
C LEU A 241 0.37 2.65 -15.05
N VAL A 242 0.49 1.34 -15.27
CA VAL A 242 1.78 0.70 -15.55
C VAL A 242 2.38 1.25 -16.84
N GLY A 243 1.57 1.37 -17.90
CA GLY A 243 2.01 1.94 -19.17
C GLY A 243 2.48 3.39 -19.03
N TYR A 244 1.70 4.24 -18.38
CA TYR A 244 2.08 5.64 -18.12
C TYR A 244 3.35 5.74 -17.27
N ALA A 245 3.50 4.88 -16.29
CA ALA A 245 4.67 4.86 -15.42
C ALA A 245 5.94 4.45 -16.16
N ILE A 246 5.86 3.44 -17.02
CA ILE A 246 6.95 3.00 -17.90
C ILE A 246 7.37 4.15 -18.83
N ASP A 247 6.42 4.82 -19.50
CA ASP A 247 6.73 5.92 -20.40
C ASP A 247 7.32 7.12 -19.66
N ALA A 248 6.78 7.52 -18.53
CA ALA A 248 7.31 8.60 -17.69
C ALA A 248 8.75 8.31 -17.22
N ARG A 249 9.04 7.05 -16.91
CA ARG A 249 10.39 6.63 -16.51
C ARG A 249 11.34 6.61 -17.70
N ARG A 250 10.96 6.01 -18.82
CA ARG A 250 11.74 5.96 -20.07
C ARG A 250 12.23 7.35 -20.50
N ARG A 251 11.36 8.35 -20.41
CA ARG A 251 11.73 9.73 -20.75
C ARG A 251 12.71 10.36 -19.78
N ARG A 252 12.66 10.01 -18.53
CA ARG A 252 13.56 10.55 -17.49
C ARG A 252 14.90 9.84 -17.46
N PHE A 253 14.92 8.55 -17.83
CA PHE A 253 16.08 7.68 -17.79
C PHE A 253 16.26 6.95 -19.14
N PRO A 254 16.66 7.68 -20.20
CA PRO A 254 16.71 7.12 -21.57
C PRO A 254 17.74 6.02 -21.76
N GLY A 255 18.69 5.88 -20.83
CA GLY A 255 19.68 4.79 -20.84
C GLY A 255 19.21 3.48 -20.18
N GLU A 256 18.05 3.47 -19.55
CA GLU A 256 17.47 2.25 -19.00
C GLU A 256 16.69 1.48 -20.07
N THR A 257 16.75 0.13 -20.02
CA THR A 257 15.85 -0.71 -20.80
C THR A 257 14.49 -0.74 -20.13
N PRO A 258 13.41 -0.23 -20.75
CA PRO A 258 12.09 -0.24 -20.15
C PRO A 258 11.57 -1.67 -20.00
N TYR A 259 10.75 -1.90 -18.95
CA TYR A 259 9.99 -3.13 -18.85
C TYR A 259 8.90 -3.20 -19.93
N VAL A 260 8.70 -4.38 -20.50
CA VAL A 260 7.60 -4.62 -21.46
C VAL A 260 6.44 -5.29 -20.70
N TYR A 261 5.42 -4.49 -20.40
CA TYR A 261 4.23 -5.00 -19.73
C TYR A 261 3.34 -5.73 -20.76
N LYS A 262 3.25 -7.04 -20.64
CA LYS A 262 2.59 -7.90 -21.64
C LYS A 262 1.18 -7.48 -22.06
N PRO A 263 0.28 -7.05 -21.15
CA PRO A 263 -1.04 -6.58 -21.55
C PRO A 263 -1.04 -5.33 -22.44
N HIS A 264 0.09 -4.65 -22.58
CA HIS A 264 0.25 -3.43 -23.38
C HIS A 264 1.30 -3.59 -24.50
N ALA A 265 1.79 -4.80 -24.76
CA ALA A 265 2.88 -5.01 -25.71
C ALA A 265 2.58 -4.47 -27.11
N ASP A 266 1.32 -4.55 -27.56
CA ASP A 266 0.88 -4.12 -28.87
C ASP A 266 0.20 -2.73 -28.86
N ALA A 267 0.25 -2.01 -27.73
CA ALA A 267 -0.50 -0.77 -27.57
C ALA A 267 0.17 0.48 -28.19
N GLY A 268 1.41 0.36 -28.68
CA GLY A 268 2.16 1.47 -29.27
C GLY A 268 2.24 2.69 -28.33
N GLU A 269 1.84 3.86 -28.81
CA GLU A 269 1.86 5.13 -28.05
C GLU A 269 0.61 5.37 -27.18
N ALA A 270 -0.30 4.39 -27.06
CA ALA A 270 -1.57 4.57 -26.33
C ALA A 270 -1.38 4.93 -24.85
N TYR A 271 -0.25 4.56 -24.28
CA TYR A 271 0.07 4.85 -22.85
C TYR A 271 1.18 5.88 -22.70
N ARG A 272 1.25 6.84 -23.60
CA ARG A 272 2.15 7.97 -23.49
C ARG A 272 1.78 8.84 -22.28
N TRP A 273 2.78 9.17 -21.46
CA TRP A 273 2.59 10.08 -20.33
C TRP A 273 2.61 11.53 -20.79
N ASP A 274 1.47 12.17 -20.79
CA ASP A 274 1.29 13.58 -21.19
C ASP A 274 0.23 14.28 -20.31
N THR A 275 -0.16 15.47 -20.67
CA THR A 275 -1.16 16.26 -19.93
C THR A 275 -2.52 15.59 -19.91
N ALA A 276 -2.94 14.93 -21.00
CA ALA A 276 -4.21 14.22 -21.06
C ALA A 276 -4.20 12.98 -20.17
N ALA A 277 -3.11 12.19 -20.21
CA ALA A 277 -2.91 11.05 -19.33
C ALA A 277 -2.95 11.46 -17.86
N LYS A 278 -2.26 12.57 -17.51
CA LYS A 278 -2.26 13.11 -16.14
C LYS A 278 -3.66 13.52 -15.68
N ALA A 279 -4.43 14.19 -16.51
CA ALA A 279 -5.83 14.52 -16.20
C ALA A 279 -6.71 13.26 -16.09
N GLY A 280 -6.47 12.27 -16.94
CA GLY A 280 -7.22 11.02 -17.00
C GLY A 280 -7.01 10.07 -15.83
N ILE A 281 -5.96 10.27 -15.01
CA ILE A 281 -5.73 9.46 -13.81
C ILE A 281 -6.18 10.17 -12.52
N LYS A 282 -6.88 11.29 -12.63
CA LYS A 282 -7.43 11.94 -11.44
C LYS A 282 -8.33 10.95 -10.69
N ASP A 283 -8.13 10.84 -9.39
CA ASP A 283 -8.93 10.01 -8.48
C ASP A 283 -9.01 8.51 -8.87
N TYR A 284 -8.02 8.01 -9.60
CA TYR A 284 -7.98 6.64 -10.13
C TYR A 284 -8.10 5.56 -9.04
N ASN A 285 -7.70 5.89 -7.81
CA ASN A 285 -7.63 4.94 -6.70
C ASN A 285 -8.90 4.89 -5.84
N LEU A 286 -9.91 5.73 -6.13
CA LEU A 286 -11.13 5.81 -5.32
C LEU A 286 -12.05 4.58 -5.44
N LEU A 287 -11.89 3.79 -6.49
CA LEU A 287 -12.68 2.57 -6.73
C LEU A 287 -11.85 1.30 -6.55
N ASP A 288 -10.64 1.40 -6.01
CA ASP A 288 -9.86 0.20 -5.76
C ASP A 288 -10.39 -0.57 -4.56
N LEU A 289 -10.34 -1.87 -4.70
CA LEU A 289 -10.60 -2.75 -3.59
C LEU A 289 -9.48 -2.54 -2.58
N SER A 290 -9.82 -2.19 -1.37
CA SER A 290 -8.91 -2.31 -0.25
C SER A 290 -8.95 -3.75 0.21
N ILE A 291 -7.86 -4.30 0.30
CA ILE A 291 -7.71 -5.66 0.73
C ILE A 291 -7.21 -5.69 2.16
#